data_1984ffea2fa34710636f082628280492
#
_entry.id   1984ffea2fa34710636f082628280492
#
_cell.length_a   1.000
_cell.length_b   1.000
_cell.length_c   1.000
_cell.angle_alpha   90.00
_cell.angle_beta   90.00
_cell.angle_gamma   90.00
#
_symmetry.space_group_name_H-M   'P 1'
#
loop_
_entity.id
_entity.type
_entity.pdbx_description
1 polymer ?
#
loop_
_entity_poly.entity_id
_entity_poly.type
_entity_poly.pdbx_seq_one_letter_code
_entity_poly.pdbx_strand_id
1 'polypeptide(L)'
;MKIFLSVLILIFGLQSWTKADDIRDFEIEGISIEKSALNYFDVNGLEKAKKEKYSYYYPENKFVKIAIATNKNSQASLYIHSDIYEDLSITIKPKDKKYIIYAVSGRLFCKDNINDCFSLQNQVVNDLADTLKHAKRNSYKDPHPSDISNKSFVYGDDYYFENNGSISISVYDWSEKMNNERDWQDSLQIGVNTNIFDEFLWGLY
;
A
#
# COMPACT_ATOMS: atom_id res chain seq x y z
N MET A 1 -1.77 -28.47 -1.42
CA MET A 1 -0.39 -28.05 -1.67
C MET A 1 -0.14 -26.89 -0.69
N LYS A 2 0.66 -27.11 0.36
CA LYS A 2 0.90 -26.10 1.39
C LYS A 2 1.76 -25.02 0.78
N ILE A 3 1.16 -23.87 0.50
CA ILE A 3 1.89 -22.65 0.17
C ILE A 3 2.56 -22.20 1.47
N PHE A 4 3.83 -22.55 1.64
CA PHE A 4 4.70 -21.86 2.56
C PHE A 4 4.97 -20.49 1.91
N LEU A 5 4.03 -19.58 2.08
CA LEU A 5 4.26 -18.19 1.79
C LEU A 5 5.10 -17.67 2.95
N SER A 6 6.42 -17.77 2.79
CA SER A 6 7.32 -16.99 3.63
C SER A 6 7.05 -15.54 3.29
N VAL A 7 6.18 -14.88 4.08
CA VAL A 7 5.97 -13.42 4.05
C VAL A 7 7.21 -12.74 4.65
N LEU A 8 8.38 -13.12 4.13
CA LEU A 8 9.67 -12.59 4.55
C LEU A 8 10.20 -11.58 3.54
N ILE A 9 9.33 -10.72 3.01
CA ILE A 9 9.78 -9.71 2.06
C ILE A 9 9.14 -8.36 2.37
N LEU A 10 9.18 -8.01 3.62
CA LEU A 10 9.43 -6.66 4.05
C LEU A 10 10.85 -6.71 4.55
N ILE A 11 11.80 -6.11 3.81
CA ILE A 11 13.12 -5.89 4.35
C ILE A 11 14.18 -6.89 3.89
N PHE A 12 15.22 -6.27 3.62
CA PHE A 12 16.63 -6.52 3.72
C PHE A 12 17.37 -6.59 2.40
N GLY A 13 17.81 -5.39 2.00
CA GLY A 13 19.21 -5.29 1.65
C GLY A 13 20.02 -5.82 2.85
N LEU A 14 20.64 -6.95 2.68
CA LEU A 14 21.48 -7.58 3.70
C LEU A 14 22.59 -6.63 4.14
N GLN A 15 22.43 -5.99 5.30
CA GLN A 15 23.57 -5.71 6.21
C GLN A 15 23.06 -5.10 7.51
N SER A 16 23.30 -5.86 8.56
CA SER A 16 23.11 -5.51 9.98
C SER A 16 21.67 -5.61 10.53
N TRP A 17 21.54 -6.39 11.57
CA TRP A 17 20.45 -6.43 12.54
C TRP A 17 20.35 -5.07 13.26
N THR A 18 20.00 -4.02 12.55
CA THR A 18 19.65 -2.73 13.13
C THR A 18 18.14 -2.67 13.21
N LYS A 19 17.62 -2.32 14.39
CA LYS A 19 16.22 -1.94 14.59
C LYS A 19 15.81 -1.04 13.44
N ALA A 20 14.69 -1.34 12.80
CA ALA A 20 14.06 -0.40 11.90
C ALA A 20 13.43 0.70 12.75
N ASP A 21 14.24 1.68 13.11
CA ASP A 21 13.83 2.84 13.91
C ASP A 21 13.28 3.96 13.01
N ASP A 22 13.38 3.79 11.68
CA ASP A 22 12.98 4.78 10.69
C ASP A 22 12.07 4.16 9.61
N ILE A 23 10.98 4.83 9.31
CA ILE A 23 10.03 4.40 8.27
C ILE A 23 10.70 4.25 6.89
N ARG A 24 11.80 4.98 6.64
CA ARG A 24 12.57 4.93 5.39
C ARG A 24 13.34 3.63 5.18
N ASP A 25 13.46 2.81 6.23
CA ASP A 25 14.09 1.48 6.14
C ASP A 25 13.14 0.44 5.53
N PHE A 26 11.85 0.78 5.38
CA PHE A 26 10.85 -0.10 4.81
C PHE A 26 10.67 0.12 3.32
N GLU A 27 10.59 -0.99 2.59
CA GLU A 27 10.42 -1.03 1.15
C GLU A 27 9.32 -2.03 0.77
N ILE A 28 8.62 -1.75 -0.31
CA ILE A 28 7.72 -2.71 -0.95
C ILE A 28 8.26 -2.97 -2.35
N GLU A 29 8.66 -4.21 -2.64
CA GLU A 29 9.31 -4.61 -3.90
C GLU A 29 10.50 -3.70 -4.30
N GLY A 30 11.30 -3.32 -3.30
CA GLY A 30 12.47 -2.46 -3.48
C GLY A 30 12.14 -0.98 -3.70
N ILE A 31 10.87 -0.57 -3.57
CA ILE A 31 10.46 0.82 -3.67
C ILE A 31 10.38 1.43 -2.26
N SER A 32 11.11 2.52 -2.04
CA SER A 32 11.12 3.28 -0.77
C SER A 32 10.38 4.61 -0.92
N ILE A 33 9.76 5.06 0.18
CA ILE A 33 9.26 6.43 0.30
C ILE A 33 10.41 7.45 0.34
N GLU A 34 10.09 8.73 0.10
CA GLU A 34 11.05 9.85 0.04
C GLU A 34 12.12 9.75 -1.07
N LYS A 35 12.15 8.65 -1.83
CA LYS A 35 12.96 8.53 -3.04
C LYS A 35 12.21 9.07 -4.26
N SER A 36 12.94 9.39 -5.30
CA SER A 36 12.33 9.74 -6.59
C SER A 36 11.82 8.48 -7.29
N ALA A 37 10.59 8.51 -7.81
CA ALA A 37 10.07 7.44 -8.67
C ALA A 37 10.91 7.25 -9.95
N LEU A 38 11.74 8.25 -10.31
CA LEU A 38 12.69 8.16 -11.43
C LEU A 38 13.85 7.18 -11.18
N ASN A 39 14.02 6.74 -9.93
CA ASN A 39 14.98 5.66 -9.63
C ASN A 39 14.48 4.29 -10.14
N TYR A 40 13.19 4.17 -10.40
CA TYR A 40 12.53 2.90 -10.76
C TYR A 40 11.89 2.95 -12.15
N PHE A 41 11.45 4.13 -12.61
CA PHE A 41 10.67 4.32 -13.83
C PHE A 41 11.14 5.52 -14.60
N ASP A 42 10.97 5.51 -15.92
CA ASP A 42 11.22 6.68 -16.76
C ASP A 42 10.09 7.71 -16.70
N VAL A 43 10.39 8.96 -17.05
CA VAL A 43 9.44 10.07 -17.01
C VAL A 43 8.22 9.82 -17.90
N ASN A 44 8.41 9.24 -19.09
CA ASN A 44 7.32 9.02 -20.05
C ASN A 44 6.34 7.98 -19.52
N GLY A 45 6.85 6.90 -18.93
CA GLY A 45 6.07 5.87 -18.26
C GLY A 45 5.23 6.46 -17.12
N LEU A 46 5.83 7.28 -16.25
CA LEU A 46 5.14 7.94 -15.13
C LEU A 46 4.06 8.90 -15.62
N GLU A 47 4.34 9.76 -16.61
CA GLU A 47 3.35 10.71 -17.13
C GLU A 47 2.20 10.02 -17.88
N LYS A 48 2.45 8.85 -18.50
CA LYS A 48 1.40 8.04 -19.11
C LYS A 48 0.56 7.34 -18.04
N ALA A 49 1.20 6.71 -17.06
CA ALA A 49 0.54 6.00 -15.97
C ALA A 49 -0.40 6.88 -15.14
N LYS A 50 -0.04 8.15 -14.91
CA LYS A 50 -0.94 9.14 -14.26
C LYS A 50 -2.31 9.26 -14.92
N LYS A 51 -2.44 8.93 -16.21
CA LYS A 51 -3.67 9.06 -17.02
C LYS A 51 -4.41 7.74 -17.19
N GLU A 52 -3.87 6.66 -16.69
CA GLU A 52 -4.46 5.34 -16.81
C GLU A 52 -5.66 5.17 -15.86
N LYS A 53 -6.59 4.27 -16.24
CA LYS A 53 -7.85 4.02 -15.54
C LYS A 53 -7.70 3.72 -14.04
N TYR A 54 -6.61 3.07 -13.66
CA TYR A 54 -6.38 2.62 -12.28
C TYR A 54 -5.58 3.62 -11.44
N SER A 55 -5.20 4.76 -12.02
CA SER A 55 -4.61 5.86 -11.27
C SER A 55 -5.71 6.76 -10.69
N TYR A 56 -5.51 7.20 -9.44
CA TYR A 56 -6.50 7.96 -8.71
C TYR A 56 -5.93 9.30 -8.23
N TYR A 57 -6.60 10.39 -8.60
CA TYR A 57 -6.28 11.73 -8.12
C TYR A 57 -7.04 12.01 -6.83
N TYR A 58 -6.31 12.30 -5.76
CA TYR A 58 -6.89 12.74 -4.50
C TYR A 58 -7.50 14.15 -4.63
N PRO A 59 -8.39 14.55 -3.69
CA PRO A 59 -9.00 15.88 -3.70
C PRO A 59 -8.00 17.00 -3.92
N GLU A 60 -8.43 18.06 -4.62
CA GLU A 60 -7.62 19.23 -4.99
C GLU A 60 -6.36 18.89 -5.81
N ASN A 61 -6.25 17.68 -6.34
CA ASN A 61 -5.06 17.18 -7.03
C ASN A 61 -3.78 17.35 -6.20
N LYS A 62 -3.89 17.22 -4.87
CA LYS A 62 -2.72 17.28 -3.98
C LYS A 62 -1.78 16.10 -4.19
N PHE A 63 -2.36 14.92 -4.39
CA PHE A 63 -1.62 13.69 -4.67
C PHE A 63 -2.27 12.92 -5.83
N VAL A 64 -1.50 12.04 -6.43
CA VAL A 64 -1.97 11.02 -7.38
C VAL A 64 -1.40 9.68 -6.97
N LYS A 65 -2.28 8.69 -6.79
CA LYS A 65 -1.92 7.28 -6.65
C LYS A 65 -1.79 6.69 -8.05
N ILE A 66 -0.63 6.12 -8.37
CA ILE A 66 -0.30 5.55 -9.66
C ILE A 66 -0.20 4.03 -9.50
N ALA A 67 -0.99 3.29 -10.26
CA ALA A 67 -0.93 1.84 -10.29
C ALA A 67 0.32 1.35 -11.03
N ILE A 68 0.89 0.27 -10.53
CA ILE A 68 2.05 -0.43 -11.10
C ILE A 68 1.63 -1.88 -11.31
N ALA A 69 1.74 -2.38 -12.53
CA ALA A 69 1.45 -3.77 -12.80
C ALA A 69 2.52 -4.70 -12.21
N THR A 70 2.08 -5.83 -11.69
CA THR A 70 2.97 -6.89 -11.19
C THR A 70 3.13 -8.03 -12.19
N ASN A 71 2.31 -8.04 -13.24
CA ASN A 71 2.33 -9.03 -14.32
C ASN A 71 2.72 -8.38 -15.65
N LYS A 72 3.70 -8.95 -16.36
CA LYS A 72 4.18 -8.49 -17.68
C LYS A 72 3.13 -8.48 -18.78
N ASN A 73 2.05 -9.25 -18.63
CA ASN A 73 0.96 -9.29 -19.61
C ASN A 73 0.00 -8.10 -19.48
N SER A 74 0.19 -7.25 -18.49
CA SER A 74 -0.56 -6.01 -18.32
C SER A 74 -0.18 -4.99 -19.40
N GLN A 75 -1.17 -4.20 -19.84
CA GLN A 75 -0.95 -3.04 -20.72
C GLN A 75 -0.58 -1.77 -19.96
N ALA A 76 -0.33 -1.87 -18.64
CA ALA A 76 0.07 -0.74 -17.82
C ALA A 76 1.43 -0.17 -18.24
N SER A 77 1.59 1.12 -18.06
CA SER A 77 2.83 1.83 -18.41
C SER A 77 3.96 1.60 -17.43
N LEU A 78 3.63 1.21 -16.20
CA LEU A 78 4.60 0.87 -15.15
C LEU A 78 4.48 -0.61 -14.80
N TYR A 79 5.62 -1.24 -14.63
CA TYR A 79 5.71 -2.66 -14.30
C TYR A 79 6.86 -2.92 -13.33
N ILE A 80 6.57 -3.72 -12.30
CA ILE A 80 7.57 -4.36 -11.42
C ILE A 80 7.12 -5.79 -11.20
N HIS A 81 8.01 -6.74 -11.38
CA HIS A 81 7.71 -8.13 -11.09
C HIS A 81 7.52 -8.32 -9.58
N SER A 82 6.43 -8.96 -9.19
CA SER A 82 6.17 -9.38 -7.83
C SER A 82 5.64 -10.80 -7.83
N ASP A 83 6.22 -11.65 -6.99
CA ASP A 83 5.69 -13.00 -6.70
C ASP A 83 4.70 -12.97 -5.53
N ILE A 84 4.56 -11.83 -4.86
CA ILE A 84 3.76 -11.66 -3.66
C ILE A 84 2.51 -10.83 -3.96
N TYR A 85 2.71 -9.60 -4.43
CA TYR A 85 1.61 -8.65 -4.61
C TYR A 85 0.97 -8.79 -5.98
N GLU A 86 -0.36 -8.80 -6.00
CA GLU A 86 -1.15 -8.81 -7.24
C GLU A 86 -1.33 -7.39 -7.80
N ASP A 87 -1.21 -6.36 -6.95
CA ASP A 87 -1.28 -4.95 -7.32
C ASP A 87 -0.28 -4.13 -6.49
N LEU A 88 0.39 -3.20 -7.12
CA LEU A 88 1.30 -2.26 -6.50
C LEU A 88 0.90 -0.82 -6.84
N SER A 89 1.24 0.13 -5.99
CA SER A 89 1.05 1.53 -6.30
C SER A 89 2.02 2.43 -5.57
N ILE A 90 2.31 3.57 -6.17
CA ILE A 90 3.02 4.68 -5.54
C ILE A 90 2.13 5.92 -5.51
N THR A 91 2.33 6.78 -4.52
CA THR A 91 1.66 8.07 -4.42
C THR A 91 2.69 9.18 -4.51
N ILE A 92 2.46 10.12 -5.44
CA ILE A 92 3.34 11.27 -5.69
C ILE A 92 2.52 12.56 -5.75
N LYS A 93 3.15 13.73 -5.71
CA LYS A 93 2.50 14.99 -6.05
C LYS A 93 2.47 15.16 -7.58
N PRO A 94 1.29 15.41 -8.19
CA PRO A 94 1.13 15.37 -9.65
C PRO A 94 2.03 16.34 -10.42
N LYS A 95 2.35 17.49 -9.80
CA LYS A 95 3.13 18.59 -10.41
C LYS A 95 4.60 18.60 -9.99
N ASP A 96 5.00 17.70 -9.08
CA ASP A 96 6.38 17.64 -8.63
C ASP A 96 7.28 17.03 -9.70
N LYS A 97 8.24 17.79 -10.19
CA LYS A 97 9.21 17.34 -11.19
C LYS A 97 10.32 16.43 -10.63
N LYS A 98 10.41 16.33 -9.31
CA LYS A 98 11.30 15.37 -8.64
C LYS A 98 10.66 14.00 -8.49
N TYR A 99 9.34 13.90 -8.69
CA TYR A 99 8.57 12.67 -8.58
C TYR A 99 8.80 11.94 -7.24
N ILE A 100 8.84 12.69 -6.14
CA ILE A 100 9.07 12.11 -4.81
C ILE A 100 7.89 11.21 -4.43
N ILE A 101 8.21 10.02 -3.93
CA ILE A 101 7.25 9.01 -3.46
C ILE A 101 6.83 9.36 -2.03
N TYR A 102 5.55 9.59 -1.81
CA TYR A 102 4.96 9.90 -0.50
C TYR A 102 4.28 8.69 0.14
N ALA A 103 3.89 7.71 -0.66
CA ALA A 103 3.44 6.41 -0.17
C ALA A 103 3.73 5.33 -1.21
N VAL A 104 3.93 4.12 -0.74
CA VAL A 104 3.98 2.89 -1.55
C VAL A 104 3.06 1.86 -0.93
N SER A 105 2.32 1.13 -1.74
CA SER A 105 1.48 0.04 -1.24
C SER A 105 1.45 -1.16 -2.16
N GLY A 106 1.34 -2.34 -1.54
CA GLY A 106 1.09 -3.61 -2.20
C GLY A 106 -0.23 -4.22 -1.74
N ARG A 107 -0.92 -4.92 -2.63
CA ARG A 107 -2.22 -5.52 -2.39
C ARG A 107 -2.24 -6.98 -2.80
N LEU A 108 -2.92 -7.78 -1.97
CA LEU A 108 -3.23 -9.19 -2.18
C LEU A 108 -4.75 -9.35 -2.18
N PHE A 109 -5.32 -9.98 -3.20
CA PHE A 109 -6.76 -10.21 -3.28
C PHE A 109 -7.16 -11.52 -2.62
N CYS A 110 -8.21 -11.50 -1.81
CA CYS A 110 -8.80 -12.68 -1.16
C CYS A 110 -10.08 -13.09 -1.90
N LYS A 111 -9.88 -13.72 -3.06
CA LYS A 111 -10.91 -13.94 -4.08
C LYS A 111 -12.12 -14.76 -3.63
N ASP A 112 -11.91 -15.71 -2.71
CA ASP A 112 -12.94 -16.70 -2.36
C ASP A 112 -13.39 -16.61 -0.90
N ASN A 113 -12.58 -15.99 -0.03
CA ASN A 113 -12.85 -15.98 1.40
C ASN A 113 -12.12 -14.83 2.11
N ILE A 114 -12.87 -13.87 2.62
CA ILE A 114 -12.31 -12.74 3.39
C ILE A 114 -11.48 -13.20 4.61
N ASN A 115 -11.76 -14.37 5.18
CA ASN A 115 -10.98 -14.89 6.30
C ASN A 115 -9.51 -15.19 5.92
N ASP A 116 -9.22 -15.40 4.64
CA ASP A 116 -7.84 -15.55 4.18
C ASP A 116 -7.09 -14.23 4.32
N CYS A 117 -7.74 -13.08 4.03
CA CYS A 117 -7.19 -11.76 4.30
C CYS A 117 -6.90 -11.52 5.78
N PHE A 118 -7.84 -11.87 6.67
CA PHE A 118 -7.63 -11.74 8.11
C PHE A 118 -6.50 -12.64 8.61
N SER A 119 -6.40 -13.85 8.08
CA SER A 119 -5.31 -14.77 8.43
C SER A 119 -3.95 -14.22 8.00
N LEU A 120 -3.86 -13.66 6.79
CA LEU A 120 -2.65 -13.00 6.28
C LEU A 120 -2.33 -11.73 7.07
N GLN A 121 -3.33 -10.89 7.40
CA GLN A 121 -3.12 -9.71 8.24
C GLN A 121 -2.49 -10.09 9.58
N ASN A 122 -3.07 -11.08 10.27
CA ASN A 122 -2.55 -11.57 11.55
C ASN A 122 -1.12 -12.12 11.41
N GLN A 123 -0.82 -12.82 10.32
CA GLN A 123 0.54 -13.33 10.07
C GLN A 123 1.51 -12.18 9.89
N VAL A 124 1.22 -11.20 9.03
CA VAL A 124 2.07 -10.03 8.80
C VAL A 124 2.30 -9.23 10.08
N VAL A 125 1.23 -8.98 10.85
CA VAL A 125 1.32 -8.29 12.14
C VAL A 125 2.24 -9.03 13.11
N ASN A 126 2.14 -10.36 13.20
CA ASN A 126 3.00 -11.17 14.06
C ASN A 126 4.46 -11.19 13.58
N ASP A 127 4.68 -11.33 12.29
CA ASP A 127 6.02 -11.37 11.69
C ASP A 127 6.77 -10.03 11.87
N LEU A 128 6.03 -8.92 11.90
CA LEU A 128 6.57 -7.58 12.09
C LEU A 128 6.61 -7.13 13.54
N ALA A 129 6.05 -7.89 14.50
CA ALA A 129 5.88 -7.45 15.88
C ALA A 129 7.19 -6.98 16.55
N ASP A 130 8.28 -7.71 16.35
CA ASP A 130 9.59 -7.34 16.90
C ASP A 130 10.21 -6.13 16.21
N THR A 131 10.01 -6.00 14.91
CA THR A 131 10.50 -4.89 14.09
C THR A 131 9.77 -3.59 14.43
N LEU A 132 8.44 -3.67 14.62
CA LEU A 132 7.56 -2.53 14.85
C LEU A 132 7.32 -2.21 16.32
N LYS A 133 8.00 -2.86 17.26
CA LYS A 133 7.79 -2.70 18.72
C LYS A 133 7.98 -1.28 19.25
N HIS A 134 8.69 -0.42 18.51
CA HIS A 134 8.92 0.99 18.85
C HIS A 134 7.89 1.93 18.21
N ALA A 135 7.09 1.44 17.29
CA ALA A 135 6.02 2.20 16.68
C ALA A 135 4.75 2.14 17.52
N LYS A 136 3.98 3.23 17.54
CA LYS A 136 2.68 3.28 18.20
C LYS A 136 1.66 2.57 17.31
N ARG A 137 1.13 1.43 17.78
CA ARG A 137 0.06 0.70 17.08
C ARG A 137 -1.32 1.30 17.37
N ASN A 138 -2.13 1.39 16.34
CA ASN A 138 -3.56 1.69 16.39
C ASN A 138 -4.32 0.65 15.56
N SER A 139 -5.21 -0.10 16.20
CA SER A 139 -6.07 -1.08 15.50
C SER A 139 -7.49 -0.53 15.43
N TYR A 140 -8.14 -0.65 14.28
CA TYR A 140 -9.47 -0.10 14.05
C TYR A 140 -10.32 -0.96 13.12
N LYS A 141 -11.64 -0.71 13.18
CA LYS A 141 -12.62 -1.20 12.22
C LYS A 141 -13.56 -0.04 11.89
N ASP A 142 -13.48 0.46 10.68
CA ASP A 142 -14.30 1.59 10.24
C ASP A 142 -15.07 1.28 8.96
N PRO A 143 -16.29 1.83 8.79
CA PRO A 143 -16.97 1.80 7.51
C PRO A 143 -16.12 2.51 6.44
N HIS A 144 -16.03 1.92 5.24
CA HIS A 144 -15.29 2.57 4.17
C HIS A 144 -16.08 3.77 3.60
N PRO A 145 -15.50 4.98 3.57
CA PRO A 145 -16.23 6.21 3.24
C PRO A 145 -16.76 6.25 1.80
N SER A 146 -16.21 5.47 0.89
CA SER A 146 -16.72 5.37 -0.48
C SER A 146 -17.98 4.51 -0.62
N ASP A 147 -18.35 3.73 0.40
CA ASP A 147 -19.59 2.97 0.42
C ASP A 147 -20.62 3.64 1.33
N ILE A 148 -21.47 4.47 0.72
CA ILE A 148 -22.55 5.19 1.42
C ILE A 148 -23.58 4.26 2.09
N SER A 149 -23.59 2.95 1.77
CA SER A 149 -24.45 1.96 2.44
C SER A 149 -23.91 1.53 3.80
N ASN A 150 -22.67 1.89 4.15
CA ASN A 150 -21.96 1.48 5.35
C ASN A 150 -21.83 -0.05 5.53
N LYS A 151 -21.79 -0.79 4.41
CA LYS A 151 -21.67 -2.26 4.42
C LYS A 151 -20.26 -2.74 4.05
N SER A 152 -19.39 -1.85 3.57
CA SER A 152 -17.97 -2.13 3.36
C SER A 152 -17.17 -1.62 4.55
N PHE A 153 -16.17 -2.41 4.98
CA PHE A 153 -15.36 -2.09 6.15
C PHE A 153 -13.87 -2.13 5.83
N VAL A 154 -13.11 -1.36 6.59
CA VAL A 154 -11.65 -1.46 6.67
C VAL A 154 -11.29 -1.92 8.07
N TYR A 155 -10.50 -2.97 8.16
CA TYR A 155 -9.92 -3.46 9.40
C TYR A 155 -8.42 -3.20 9.34
N GLY A 156 -7.94 -2.22 10.09
CA GLY A 156 -6.56 -1.76 10.00
C GLY A 156 -5.76 -1.97 11.27
N ASP A 157 -4.47 -2.19 11.05
CA ASP A 157 -3.41 -2.08 12.05
C ASP A 157 -2.39 -1.08 11.51
N ASP A 158 -2.41 0.14 12.06
CA ASP A 158 -1.48 1.19 11.68
C ASP A 158 -0.39 1.33 12.74
N TYR A 159 0.85 1.46 12.29
CA TYR A 159 2.05 1.63 13.12
C TYR A 159 2.68 2.97 12.82
N TYR A 160 2.60 3.90 13.77
CA TYR A 160 3.11 5.27 13.65
C TYR A 160 4.51 5.38 14.27
N PHE A 161 5.45 5.89 13.49
CA PHE A 161 6.82 6.14 13.92
C PHE A 161 6.96 7.57 14.42
N GLU A 162 7.75 7.79 15.49
CA GLU A 162 7.96 9.13 16.08
C GLU A 162 8.49 10.16 15.08
N ASN A 163 9.24 9.69 14.10
CA ASN A 163 10.01 10.52 13.18
C ASN A 163 9.48 10.55 11.75
N ASN A 164 8.21 10.27 11.43
CA ASN A 164 7.70 10.61 10.09
C ASN A 164 7.04 9.54 9.26
N GLY A 165 5.97 8.98 9.71
CA GLY A 165 5.12 8.21 8.83
C GLY A 165 4.57 6.96 9.48
N SER A 166 3.91 6.14 8.67
CA SER A 166 3.23 4.96 9.15
C SER A 166 3.42 3.75 8.24
N ILE A 167 3.29 2.56 8.84
CA ILE A 167 2.98 1.33 8.12
C ILE A 167 1.53 1.01 8.39
N SER A 168 0.75 0.78 7.34
CA SER A 168 -0.64 0.33 7.42
C SER A 168 -0.76 -1.10 6.91
N ILE A 169 -1.48 -1.95 7.65
CA ILE A 169 -1.78 -3.34 7.31
C ILE A 169 -3.29 -3.48 7.40
N SER A 170 -3.99 -3.37 6.27
CA SER A 170 -5.45 -3.19 6.26
C SER A 170 -6.16 -4.22 5.39
N VAL A 171 -7.19 -4.85 5.95
CA VAL A 171 -8.13 -5.69 5.20
C VAL A 171 -9.30 -4.82 4.76
N TYR A 172 -9.58 -4.84 3.47
CA TYR A 172 -10.74 -4.23 2.84
C TYR A 172 -11.80 -5.31 2.59
N ASP A 173 -12.93 -5.19 3.26
CA ASP A 173 -14.11 -6.08 3.17
C ASP A 173 -15.19 -5.31 2.41
N TRP A 174 -15.32 -5.58 1.12
CA TRP A 174 -16.22 -4.85 0.25
C TRP A 174 -17.60 -5.49 0.22
N SER A 175 -18.64 -4.67 0.30
CA SER A 175 -20.01 -5.13 0.10
C SER A 175 -20.20 -5.67 -1.32
N GLU A 176 -21.11 -6.63 -1.48
CA GLU A 176 -21.48 -7.19 -2.79
C GLU A 176 -21.85 -6.09 -3.81
N LYS A 177 -22.47 -5.00 -3.34
CA LYS A 177 -22.77 -3.85 -4.18
C LYS A 177 -21.50 -3.21 -4.75
N MET A 178 -20.50 -2.96 -3.91
CA MET A 178 -19.25 -2.34 -4.35
C MET A 178 -18.45 -3.27 -5.27
N ASN A 179 -18.48 -4.58 -5.02
CA ASN A 179 -17.89 -5.56 -5.91
C ASN A 179 -18.53 -5.49 -7.30
N ASN A 180 -19.87 -5.47 -7.38
CA ASN A 180 -20.61 -5.48 -8.64
C ASN A 180 -20.53 -4.15 -9.41
N GLU A 181 -20.57 -3.00 -8.72
CA GLU A 181 -20.60 -1.67 -9.35
C GLU A 181 -19.21 -1.13 -9.68
N ARG A 182 -18.18 -1.51 -8.91
CA ARG A 182 -16.84 -0.91 -8.98
C ARG A 182 -15.73 -1.91 -9.31
N ASP A 183 -16.04 -3.21 -9.35
CA ASP A 183 -15.05 -4.28 -9.49
C ASP A 183 -13.99 -4.23 -8.36
N TRP A 184 -14.43 -3.82 -7.15
CA TRP A 184 -13.57 -3.80 -5.97
C TRP A 184 -13.65 -5.15 -5.28
N GLN A 185 -12.51 -5.75 -5.02
CA GLN A 185 -12.39 -7.09 -4.44
C GLN A 185 -11.82 -7.01 -3.03
N ASP A 186 -12.27 -7.94 -2.18
CA ASP A 186 -11.70 -8.10 -0.85
C ASP A 186 -10.20 -8.30 -0.93
N SER A 187 -9.47 -7.60 -0.07
CA SER A 187 -8.02 -7.57 -0.18
C SER A 187 -7.33 -7.22 1.12
N LEU A 188 -6.11 -7.71 1.29
CA LEU A 188 -5.14 -7.19 2.22
C LEU A 188 -4.26 -6.18 1.49
N GLN A 189 -4.15 -4.97 2.03
CA GLN A 189 -3.21 -3.96 1.57
C GLN A 189 -2.18 -3.67 2.65
N ILE A 190 -0.92 -3.64 2.25
CA ILE A 190 0.18 -3.17 3.09
C ILE A 190 0.69 -1.87 2.48
N GLY A 191 0.84 -0.83 3.29
CA GLY A 191 1.28 0.48 2.86
C GLY A 191 2.39 1.04 3.75
N VAL A 192 3.28 1.79 3.15
CA VAL A 192 4.30 2.61 3.82
C VAL A 192 4.07 4.04 3.41
N ASN A 193 3.80 4.92 4.38
CA ASN A 193 3.40 6.30 4.15
C ASN A 193 4.36 7.27 4.81
N THR A 194 4.59 8.43 4.17
CA THR A 194 5.21 9.58 4.85
C THR A 194 4.20 10.27 5.75
N ASN A 195 4.68 10.96 6.79
CA ASN A 195 3.83 11.80 7.64
C ASN A 195 3.02 12.85 6.85
N ILE A 196 3.62 13.43 5.81
CA ILE A 196 2.95 14.41 4.94
C ILE A 196 1.72 13.80 4.25
N PHE A 197 1.79 12.54 3.87
CA PHE A 197 0.66 11.87 3.24
C PHE A 197 -0.37 11.43 4.28
N ASP A 198 0.05 10.95 5.44
CA ASP A 198 -0.84 10.62 6.56
C ASP A 198 -1.63 11.84 7.03
N GLU A 199 -0.97 12.98 7.27
CA GLU A 199 -1.63 14.24 7.64
C GLU A 199 -2.66 14.69 6.59
N PHE A 200 -2.34 14.49 5.31
CA PHE A 200 -3.28 14.77 4.25
C PHE A 200 -4.51 13.85 4.31
N LEU A 201 -4.32 12.53 4.53
CA LEU A 201 -5.41 11.58 4.64
C LEU A 201 -6.31 11.90 5.84
N TRP A 202 -5.74 12.23 7.00
CA TRP A 202 -6.52 12.62 8.20
C TRP A 202 -7.33 13.91 7.98
N GLY A 203 -6.84 14.82 7.16
CA GLY A 203 -7.55 16.04 6.80
C GLY A 203 -8.72 15.83 5.82
N LEU A 204 -8.91 14.62 5.29
CA LEU A 204 -10.03 14.27 4.40
C LEU A 204 -11.27 13.78 5.17
N TYR A 205 -11.11 13.37 6.43
CA TYR A 205 -12.13 12.79 7.30
C TYR A 205 -12.24 13.57 8.62
#